data_ef43d47e5605c10c1193e20ca99171d0
#
_entry.id   ef43d47e5605c10c1193e20ca99171d0
#
_cell.length_a   1.000
_cell.length_b   1.000
_cell.length_c   1.000
_cell.angle_alpha   90.00
_cell.angle_beta   90.00
_cell.angle_gamma   90.00
#
_symmetry.space_group_name_H-M   'P 1'
#
loop_
_entity.id
_entity.type
_entity.pdbx_description
1 polymer ?
#
loop_
_entity_poly.entity_id
_entity_poly.type
_entity_poly.pdbx_seq_one_letter_code
_entity_poly.pdbx_strand_id
1 'polypeptide(L)' 'MKQITEQEAFFKLSAMCAAAEQCRHEMSEKMARWQLPDDMQERIMQRLVDEKYIDEERYC' A
#
# COMPACT_ATOMS: atom_id res chain seq x y z
N MET A 1 18.51 -8.43 -6.95
CA MET A 1 17.43 -7.50 -7.22
C MET A 1 17.39 -6.37 -6.25
N LYS A 2 17.13 -5.19 -6.76
CA LYS A 2 17.05 -4.04 -5.89
C LYS A 2 15.77 -4.01 -5.11
N GLN A 3 15.87 -3.58 -3.89
CA GLN A 3 14.70 -3.45 -3.05
C GLN A 3 13.95 -2.20 -3.44
N ILE A 4 12.63 -2.27 -3.45
CA ILE A 4 11.81 -1.14 -3.79
C ILE A 4 11.85 -0.11 -2.66
N THR A 5 11.85 1.17 -3.00
CA THR A 5 11.88 2.20 -1.97
C THR A 5 10.47 2.49 -1.48
N GLU A 6 10.38 3.21 -0.36
CA GLU A 6 9.09 3.54 0.21
C GLU A 6 8.26 4.38 -0.77
N GLN A 7 8.90 5.36 -1.37
CA GLN A 7 8.20 6.23 -2.31
C GLN A 7 7.72 5.44 -3.52
N GLU A 8 8.56 4.56 -4.01
CA GLU A 8 8.20 3.76 -5.17
C GLU A 8 7.06 2.82 -4.85
N ALA A 9 7.11 2.20 -3.66
CA ALA A 9 6.03 1.31 -3.24
C ALA A 9 4.72 2.07 -3.11
N PHE A 10 4.77 3.25 -2.49
CA PHE A 10 3.57 4.05 -2.35
C PHE A 10 3.00 4.43 -3.71
N PHE A 11 3.87 4.83 -4.61
CA PHE A 11 3.43 5.22 -5.95
C PHE A 11 2.75 4.06 -6.66
N LYS A 12 3.35 2.88 -6.59
CA LYS A 12 2.75 1.72 -7.24
C LYS A 12 1.41 1.36 -6.63
N LEU A 13 1.34 1.38 -5.31
CA LEU A 13 0.10 1.03 -4.63
C LEU A 13 -1.00 2.05 -4.90
N SER A 14 -0.64 3.33 -4.90
CA SER A 14 -1.64 4.36 -5.17
C SER A 14 -2.17 4.24 -6.59
N ALA A 15 -1.30 3.89 -7.54
CA ALA A 15 -1.73 3.69 -8.91
C ALA A 15 -2.71 2.53 -9.00
N MET A 16 -2.45 1.46 -8.25
CA MET A 16 -3.36 0.33 -8.25
C MET A 16 -4.71 0.71 -7.65
N CYS A 17 -4.68 1.51 -6.59
CA CYS A 17 -5.92 1.96 -5.97
C CYS A 17 -6.72 2.85 -6.91
N ALA A 18 -6.03 3.64 -7.70
CA ALA A 18 -6.71 4.51 -8.66
C ALA A 18 -7.34 3.71 -9.79
N ALA A 19 -6.72 2.58 -10.14
CA ALA A 19 -7.24 1.77 -11.22
C ALA A 19 -8.43 0.93 -10.77
N ALA A 20 -8.42 0.49 -9.52
CA ALA A 20 -9.48 -0.37 -9.00
C ALA A 20 -9.49 -0.29 -7.49
N GLU A 21 -10.62 -0.60 -6.89
CA GLU A 21 -10.71 -0.60 -5.45
C GLU A 21 -9.87 -1.73 -4.87
N GLN A 22 -9.08 -1.40 -3.86
CA GLN A 22 -8.22 -2.36 -3.22
C GLN A 22 -8.49 -2.40 -1.73
N CYS A 23 -8.28 -3.55 -1.12
CA CYS A 23 -8.41 -3.71 0.31
C CYS A 23 -7.09 -3.50 0.99
N ARG A 24 -7.17 -3.12 2.28
CA ARG A 24 -5.95 -3.02 3.07
C ARG A 24 -5.20 -4.35 3.07
N HIS A 25 -5.93 -5.43 3.13
CA HIS A 25 -5.31 -6.75 3.15
C HIS A 25 -4.50 -6.98 1.88
N GLU A 26 -5.05 -6.61 0.74
CA GLU A 26 -4.35 -6.80 -0.53
C GLU A 26 -3.11 -5.94 -0.60
N MET A 27 -3.20 -4.72 -0.11
CA MET A 27 -2.04 -3.84 -0.08
C MET A 27 -0.95 -4.45 0.80
N SER A 28 -1.36 -4.96 1.95
CA SER A 28 -0.42 -5.57 2.86
C SER A 28 0.27 -6.78 2.23
N GLU A 29 -0.50 -7.59 1.53
CA GLU A 29 0.07 -8.76 0.87
C GLU A 29 1.09 -8.37 -0.19
N LYS A 30 0.78 -7.33 -0.95
CA LYS A 30 1.71 -6.90 -1.97
C LYS A 30 3.01 -6.39 -1.36
N MET A 31 2.89 -5.64 -0.29
CA MET A 31 4.08 -5.12 0.38
C MET A 31 4.90 -6.24 0.98
N ALA A 32 4.24 -7.27 1.49
CA ALA A 32 4.96 -8.43 2.01
C ALA A 32 5.68 -9.16 0.89
N ARG A 33 5.04 -9.23 -0.27
CA ARG A 33 5.64 -9.87 -1.42
C ARG A 33 6.89 -9.13 -1.88
N TRP A 34 6.88 -7.81 -1.73
CA TRP A 34 8.04 -6.97 -2.07
C TRP A 34 9.08 -7.00 -0.97
N GLN A 35 8.82 -7.75 0.10
CA GLN A 35 9.77 -7.90 1.21
C GLN A 35 10.07 -6.59 1.91
N LEU A 36 9.07 -5.75 2.03
CA LEU A 36 9.22 -4.51 2.74
C LEU A 36 9.17 -4.74 4.24
N PRO A 37 9.96 -4.00 5.02
CA PRO A 37 9.91 -4.14 6.47
C PRO A 37 8.57 -3.67 7.03
N ASP A 38 8.21 -4.18 8.19
CA ASP A 38 6.92 -3.85 8.80
C ASP A 38 6.77 -2.35 9.01
N ASP A 39 7.84 -1.68 9.43
CA ASP A 39 7.79 -0.24 9.65
C ASP A 39 7.38 0.47 8.37
N MET A 40 8.01 0.10 7.27
CA MET A 40 7.72 0.74 6.00
C MET A 40 6.31 0.42 5.55
N GLN A 41 5.87 -0.81 5.77
CA GLN A 41 4.52 -1.19 5.40
C GLN A 41 3.49 -0.33 6.13
N GLU A 42 3.73 -0.11 7.41
CA GLU A 42 2.81 0.69 8.20
C GLU A 42 2.77 2.13 7.71
N ARG A 43 3.94 2.68 7.41
CA ARG A 43 4.00 4.06 6.93
C ARG A 43 3.25 4.21 5.61
N ILE A 44 3.49 3.31 4.70
CA ILE A 44 2.84 3.38 3.39
C ILE A 44 1.35 3.21 3.55
N MET A 45 0.94 2.26 4.38
CA MET A 45 -0.48 2.02 4.60
C MET A 45 -1.16 3.27 5.17
N GLN A 46 -0.51 3.90 6.13
CA GLN A 46 -1.06 5.10 6.75
C GLN A 46 -1.21 6.21 5.72
N ARG A 47 -0.23 6.36 4.86
CA ARG A 47 -0.31 7.37 3.82
C ARG A 47 -1.45 7.09 2.86
N LEU A 48 -1.64 5.83 2.50
CA LEU A 48 -2.72 5.48 1.60
C LEU A 48 -4.08 5.80 2.21
N VAL A 49 -4.22 5.58 3.50
CA VAL A 49 -5.46 5.91 4.19
C VAL A 49 -5.62 7.42 4.28
N ASP A 50 -4.54 8.11 4.63
CA ASP A 50 -4.58 9.58 4.76
C ASP A 50 -4.96 10.24 3.45
N GLU A 51 -4.44 9.71 2.35
CA GLU A 51 -4.71 10.28 1.04
C GLU A 51 -6.00 9.74 0.44
N LYS A 52 -6.71 8.91 1.20
CA LYS A 52 -8.01 8.39 0.82
C LYS A 52 -7.96 7.46 -0.37
N TYR A 53 -6.82 6.83 -0.58
CA TYR A 53 -6.74 5.76 -1.57
C TYR A 53 -7.38 4.50 -1.04
N ILE A 54 -7.37 4.31 0.29
CA ILE A 54 -7.99 3.17 0.93
C ILE A 54 -9.02 3.69 1.90
N ASP A 55 -10.23 3.14 1.84
CA ASP A 55 -11.31 3.56 2.72
C ASP A 55 -11.38 2.60 3.89
N GLU A 56 -11.00 3.09 5.06
CA GLU A 56 -11.03 2.26 6.26
C GLU A 56 -12.42 1.88 6.70
N GLU A 57 -13.38 2.70 6.39
CA GLU A 57 -14.74 2.42 6.78
C GLU A 57 -15.38 1.38 5.93
N ARG A 58 -14.94 1.21 4.72
CA ARG A 58 -15.44 0.20 3.86
C ARG A 58 -14.71 -1.05 4.16
N TYR A 59 -15.43 -2.15 4.31
CA TYR A 59 -14.75 -3.31 4.53
C TYR A 59 -14.66 -4.15 3.32
N CYS A 60 -13.64 -4.91 3.19
CA CYS A 60 -13.43 -5.69 1.99
C CYS A 60 -13.82 -7.12 2.13
#